data_4e57228528dc31eba3879b65fa94898b
#
_entry.id   4e57228528dc31eba3879b65fa94898b
#
_cell.length_a   1.000
_cell.length_b   1.000
_cell.length_c   1.000
_cell.angle_alpha   90.00
_cell.angle_beta   90.00
_cell.angle_gamma   90.00
#
_symmetry.space_group_name_H-M   'P 1'
#
loop_
_entity.id
_entity.type
_entity.pdbx_description
1 polymer ?
#
loop_
_entity_poly.entity_id
_entity_poly.type
_entity_poly.pdbx_seq_one_letter_code
_entity_poly.pdbx_strand_id
1 'polypeptide(L)' 'MNQTASRTAFDGVKIFSETKAADRLALGERITAWLGEHPDYQIVDRRVTQSSDNSFHCLAITIFWREKLTT' A
#
# COMPACT_ATOMS: atom_id res chain seq x y z
N MET A 1 11.24 15.08 18.20
CA MET A 1 10.82 14.53 18.20
C MET A 1 10.56 13.72 18.18
N ASN A 2 10.65 13.59 18.39
CA ASN A 2 10.28 12.81 18.40
C ASN A 2 9.89 11.88 18.31
N GLN A 3 10.08 11.41 18.19
CA GLN A 3 9.65 10.62 18.05
C GLN A 3 9.54 9.77 18.51
N THR A 4 9.40 9.73 18.96
CA THR A 4 9.17 8.90 19.39
C THR A 4 9.10 8.08 19.38
N ALA A 5 9.54 8.23 19.89
CA ALA A 5 9.39 7.25 19.75
C ALA A 5 8.87 6.64 19.11
N SER A 6 9.01 7.05 18.88
CA SER A 6 8.29 6.49 18.28
C SER A 6 8.56 5.31 17.83
N ARG A 7 8.29 4.68 18.37
CA ARG A 7 8.24 3.44 17.83
C ARG A 7 7.54 3.46 16.53
N THR A 8 8.08 2.83 15.58
CA THR A 8 7.50 2.74 14.27
C THR A 8 6.19 2.00 14.32
N ALA A 9 5.20 2.54 13.67
CA ALA A 9 3.92 1.87 13.58
C ALA A 9 3.93 0.78 12.51
N PHE A 10 4.92 0.76 11.64
CA PHE A 10 5.00 -0.21 10.55
C PHE A 10 6.46 -0.51 10.24
N ASP A 11 6.66 -1.65 9.57
CA ASP A 11 8.00 -2.06 9.18
C ASP A 11 8.30 -1.70 7.74
N GLY A 12 7.27 -1.58 6.91
CA GLY A 12 7.49 -1.25 5.52
C GLY A 12 6.26 -0.68 4.86
N VAL A 13 6.45 -0.24 3.65
CA VAL A 13 5.44 0.40 2.84
C VAL A 13 5.51 -0.16 1.44
N LYS A 14 4.36 -0.45 0.85
CA LYS A 14 4.27 -0.86 -0.55
C LYS A 14 3.29 0.08 -1.25
N ILE A 15 3.69 0.63 -2.36
CA ILE A 15 2.87 1.56 -3.12
C ILE A 15 2.52 0.95 -4.46
N PHE A 16 1.23 0.92 -4.77
CA PHE A 16 0.72 0.51 -6.06
C PHE A 16 0.10 1.73 -6.71
N SER A 17 0.46 2.00 -7.95
CA SER A 17 -0.14 3.14 -8.64
C SER A 17 -0.28 2.81 -10.12
N GLU A 18 -1.33 3.34 -10.71
CA GLU A 18 -1.60 3.16 -12.13
C GLU A 18 -2.33 4.38 -12.67
N THR A 19 -2.09 4.66 -13.94
CA THR A 19 -2.75 5.77 -14.61
C THR A 19 -3.73 5.31 -15.68
N LYS A 20 -3.47 4.17 -16.34
CA LYS A 20 -4.36 3.68 -17.38
C LYS A 20 -5.59 3.05 -16.75
N ALA A 21 -6.73 3.27 -17.38
CA ALA A 21 -7.99 2.78 -16.82
C ALA A 21 -8.00 1.27 -16.65
N ALA A 22 -7.51 0.54 -17.66
CA ALA A 22 -7.51 -0.92 -17.57
C ALA A 22 -6.60 -1.40 -16.44
N ASP A 23 -5.46 -0.72 -16.26
CA ASP A 23 -4.52 -1.10 -15.21
C ASP A 23 -5.09 -0.77 -13.84
N ARG A 24 -5.86 0.32 -13.73
CA ARG A 24 -6.50 0.65 -12.46
C ARG A 24 -7.53 -0.39 -12.07
N LEU A 25 -8.24 -0.95 -13.05
CA LEU A 25 -9.20 -2.00 -12.76
C LEU A 25 -8.54 -3.27 -12.25
N ALA A 26 -7.30 -3.52 -12.70
CA ALA A 26 -6.57 -4.70 -12.26
C ALA A 26 -5.80 -4.49 -10.97
N LEU A 27 -5.82 -3.27 -10.44
CA LEU A 27 -4.99 -2.92 -9.30
C LEU A 27 -5.34 -3.75 -8.07
N GLY A 28 -6.64 -3.97 -7.86
CA GLY A 28 -7.07 -4.77 -6.72
C GLY A 28 -6.54 -6.20 -6.78
N GLU A 29 -6.51 -6.78 -7.98
CA GLU A 29 -6.01 -8.13 -8.14
C GLU A 29 -4.52 -8.18 -7.86
N ARG A 30 -3.79 -7.14 -8.29
CA ARG A 30 -2.36 -7.07 -8.03
C ARG A 30 -2.08 -6.98 -6.53
N ILE A 31 -2.87 -6.19 -5.82
CA ILE A 31 -2.71 -6.05 -4.39
C ILE A 31 -3.04 -7.36 -3.70
N THR A 32 -4.11 -8.01 -4.12
CA THR A 32 -4.50 -9.29 -3.53
C THR A 32 -3.41 -10.33 -3.73
N ALA A 33 -2.81 -10.37 -4.92
CA ALA A 33 -1.72 -11.30 -5.18
C ALA A 33 -0.52 -11.01 -4.30
N TRP A 34 -0.19 -9.72 -4.16
CA TRP A 34 0.93 -9.33 -3.32
C TRP A 34 0.71 -9.74 -1.87
N LEU A 35 -0.50 -9.52 -1.36
CA LEU A 35 -0.82 -9.94 -0.01
C LEU A 35 -0.70 -11.45 0.15
N GLY A 36 -1.10 -12.19 -0.86
CA GLY A 36 -0.98 -13.65 -0.83
C GLY A 36 0.46 -14.12 -0.82
N GLU A 37 1.37 -13.34 -1.38
CA GLU A 37 2.78 -13.66 -1.39
C GLU A 37 3.46 -13.33 -0.07
N HIS A 38 2.77 -12.61 0.81
CA HIS A 38 3.37 -12.15 2.05
C HIS A 38 2.44 -12.44 3.23
N PRO A 39 2.18 -13.74 3.48
CA PRO A 39 1.27 -14.08 4.58
C PRO A 39 1.82 -13.73 5.95
N ASP A 40 3.12 -13.46 6.05
CA ASP A 40 3.74 -13.05 7.29
C ASP A 40 3.64 -11.54 7.53
N TYR A 41 3.02 -10.81 6.61
CA TYR A 41 2.83 -9.38 6.80
C TYR A 41 1.46 -9.12 7.42
N GLN A 42 1.44 -8.23 8.39
CA GLN A 42 0.20 -7.71 8.96
C GLN A 42 -0.01 -6.32 8.42
N ILE A 43 -1.15 -6.10 7.77
CA ILE A 43 -1.45 -4.80 7.23
C ILE A 43 -1.98 -3.93 8.36
N VAL A 44 -1.33 -2.81 8.60
CA VAL A 44 -1.69 -1.94 9.72
C VAL A 44 -2.40 -0.67 9.26
N ASP A 45 -2.24 -0.31 7.99
CA ASP A 45 -2.94 0.87 7.47
C ASP A 45 -2.88 0.82 5.97
N ARG A 46 -3.75 1.57 5.35
CA ARG A 46 -3.75 1.74 3.91
C ARG A 46 -4.24 3.13 3.59
N ARG A 47 -3.73 3.67 2.51
CA ARG A 47 -4.14 4.97 2.05
C ARG A 47 -4.42 4.91 0.57
N VAL A 48 -5.53 5.47 0.16
CA VAL A 48 -5.89 5.52 -1.24
C VAL A 48 -5.92 7.00 -1.63
N THR A 49 -5.15 7.33 -2.65
CA THR A 49 -5.15 8.69 -3.16
C THR A 49 -5.43 8.65 -4.63
N GLN A 50 -6.07 9.68 -5.11
CA GLN A 50 -6.36 9.83 -6.52
C GLN A 50 -6.04 11.26 -6.91
N SER A 51 -5.30 11.40 -7.98
CA SER A 51 -5.01 12.71 -8.52
C SER A 51 -5.31 12.69 -10.01
N SER A 52 -5.67 13.83 -10.53
CA SER A 52 -5.96 13.95 -11.94
C SER A 52 -5.60 15.35 -12.40
N ASP A 53 -5.20 15.44 -13.65
CA ASP A 53 -5.02 16.72 -14.29
C ASP A 53 -5.70 16.66 -15.65
N ASN A 54 -5.32 17.54 -16.55
CA ASN A 54 -6.01 17.62 -17.83
C ASN A 54 -5.90 16.34 -18.65
N SER A 55 -4.85 15.56 -18.44
CA SER A 55 -4.55 14.42 -19.30
C SER A 55 -4.53 13.10 -18.57
N PHE A 56 -4.29 13.12 -17.28
CA PHE A 56 -4.00 11.87 -16.56
C PHE A 56 -4.79 11.78 -15.28
N HIS A 57 -5.15 10.55 -14.95
CA HIS A 57 -5.75 10.21 -13.67
C HIS A 57 -4.87 9.15 -13.04
N CYS A 58 -4.41 9.41 -11.86
CA CYS A 58 -3.52 8.49 -11.16
C CYS A 58 -4.20 8.00 -9.89
N LEU A 59 -4.27 6.70 -9.75
CA LEU A 59 -4.76 6.08 -8.53
C LEU A 59 -3.58 5.43 -7.84
N ALA A 60 -3.38 5.76 -6.58
CA ALA A 60 -2.30 5.19 -5.80
C ALA A 60 -2.87 4.60 -4.52
N ILE A 61 -2.41 3.41 -4.19
CA ILE A 61 -2.80 2.73 -2.97
C ILE A 61 -1.51 2.40 -2.24
N THR A 62 -1.40 2.93 -1.02
CA THR A 62 -0.22 2.73 -0.19
C THR A 62 -0.61 1.80 0.94
N ILE A 63 0.16 0.74 1.11
CA ILE A 63 -0.09 -0.26 2.13
C ILE A 63 1.06 -0.22 3.12
N PHE A 64 0.70 -0.04 4.38
CA PHE A 64 1.67 -0.04 5.48
C PHE A 64 1.54 -1.38 6.18
N TRP A 65 2.66 -2.06 6.37
CA TRP A 65 2.65 -3.39 6.94
C TRP A 65 3.72 -3.53 8.00
N ARG A 66 3.52 -4.50 8.85
CA ARG A 66 4.56 -4.91 9.79
C ARG A 66 4.65 -6.41 9.75
N GLU A 67 5.80 -6.92 10.11
CA GLU A 67 5.99 -8.35 10.16
C GLU A 67 5.26 -8.92 11.36
N LYS A 68 4.57 -10.02 11.12
CA LYS A 68 3.92 -10.72 12.22
C LYS A 68 4.97 -11.31 13.11
N LEU A 69 4.73 -11.20 14.41
CA LEU A 69 5.61 -11.83 15.35
C LEU A 69 5.36 -13.32 15.33
N THR A 70 6.43 -14.07 15.34
CA THR A 70 6.35 -15.52 15.43
C THR A 70 6.95 -15.97 16.74
N THR A 71 6.28 -16.84 17.41
CA THR A 71 6.77 -17.33 18.69
C THR A 71 6.77 -18.82 18.74
#